data_7b8faf5083c695c04990a1eac5e6d955
#
_entry.id   7b8faf5083c695c04990a1eac5e6d955
#
_cell.length_a   1.000
_cell.length_b   1.000
_cell.length_c   1.000
_cell.angle_alpha   90.00
_cell.angle_beta   90.00
_cell.angle_gamma   90.00
#
_symmetry.space_group_name_H-M   'P 1'
#
loop_
_entity.id
_entity.type
_entity.pdbx_description
1 polymer ?
#
loop_
_entity_poly.entity_id
_entity_poly.type
_entity_poly.pdbx_seq_one_letter_code
_entity_poly.pdbx_strand_id
1 'polypeptide(L)'
;AFGQRAYSQIDRNQLALADSLFKANRLLSAEKIYVSHLKTKPSETENIKLKLAYIAKAKNDWLKELYYLSSIQATNARPEISKRLEEIGEKQGLNGFGMSLWDQIYWIYFRYFPFILGFLLLIAVYGAGILTYSVFQKKAIRSSQFTYLILYIAFIGLFANFPGFLNYGIITKDKSYMRDFPSSAAPVERLLKKGNRINYWFTRDIWVYSLIESQQGYVKEDDFLPIN
;
A
#
# COMPACT_ATOMS: atom_id res chain seq x y z
N ALA A 1 31.89 -6.05 -6.07
CA ALA A 1 31.83 -4.57 -5.95
C ALA A 1 31.82 -3.85 -7.33
N PHE A 2 32.60 -4.31 -8.34
CA PHE A 2 32.65 -3.67 -9.68
C PHE A 2 31.36 -3.85 -10.48
N GLY A 3 30.76 -5.02 -10.48
CA GLY A 3 29.52 -5.31 -11.21
C GLY A 3 28.30 -4.52 -10.72
N GLN A 4 28.16 -4.31 -9.40
CA GLN A 4 27.05 -3.54 -8.84
C GLN A 4 27.13 -2.04 -9.16
N ARG A 5 28.33 -1.47 -9.24
CA ARG A 5 28.52 -0.05 -9.64
C ARG A 5 28.20 0.18 -11.12
N ALA A 6 28.60 -0.73 -12.00
CA ALA A 6 28.28 -0.64 -13.42
C ALA A 6 26.78 -0.76 -13.69
N TYR A 7 26.08 -1.69 -13.03
CA TYR A 7 24.63 -1.86 -13.12
C TYR A 7 23.87 -0.62 -12.64
N SER A 8 24.29 -0.01 -11.51
CA SER A 8 23.65 1.20 -10.98
C SER A 8 23.88 2.45 -11.85
N GLN A 9 24.94 2.46 -12.66
CA GLN A 9 25.26 3.58 -13.55
C GLN A 9 24.46 3.49 -14.88
N ILE A 10 24.31 2.29 -15.42
CA ILE A 10 23.47 2.02 -16.62
C ILE A 10 22.00 2.37 -16.29
N ASP A 11 21.53 1.99 -15.14
CA ASP A 11 20.16 2.21 -14.66
C ASP A 11 19.85 3.72 -14.49
N ARG A 12 20.79 4.49 -13.91
CA ARG A 12 20.67 5.95 -13.80
C ARG A 12 20.64 6.65 -15.16
N ASN A 13 21.45 6.20 -16.12
CA ASN A 13 21.46 6.76 -17.46
C ASN A 13 20.15 6.48 -18.21
N GLN A 14 19.56 5.29 -18.03
CA GLN A 14 18.25 4.96 -18.60
C GLN A 14 17.14 5.82 -17.99
N LEU A 15 17.18 6.07 -16.69
CA LEU A 15 16.20 6.91 -16.02
C LEU A 15 16.31 8.38 -16.47
N ALA A 16 17.54 8.90 -16.62
CA ALA A 16 17.79 10.24 -17.16
C ALA A 16 17.29 10.37 -18.63
N LEU A 17 17.47 9.31 -19.42
CA LEU A 17 16.91 9.25 -20.79
C LEU A 17 15.38 9.26 -20.76
N ALA A 18 14.75 8.48 -19.87
CA ALA A 18 13.31 8.48 -19.71
C ALA A 18 12.78 9.86 -19.31
N ASP A 19 13.48 10.56 -18.43
CA ASP A 19 13.12 11.92 -18.00
C ASP A 19 13.25 12.93 -19.14
N SER A 20 14.28 12.81 -19.97
CA SER A 20 14.45 13.66 -21.15
C SER A 20 13.34 13.41 -22.19
N LEU A 21 13.00 12.15 -22.42
CA LEU A 21 11.89 11.77 -23.31
C LEU A 21 10.53 12.26 -22.77
N PHE A 22 10.32 12.17 -21.48
CA PHE A 22 9.11 12.68 -20.83
C PHE A 22 8.98 14.20 -21.02
N LYS A 23 10.06 14.96 -20.77
CA LYS A 23 10.12 16.41 -21.02
C LYS A 23 9.90 16.77 -22.49
N ALA A 24 10.41 15.95 -23.41
CA ALA A 24 10.21 16.09 -24.86
C ALA A 24 8.82 15.64 -25.33
N ASN A 25 7.90 15.30 -24.43
CA ASN A 25 6.56 14.80 -24.70
C ASN A 25 6.53 13.48 -25.50
N ARG A 26 7.64 12.72 -25.51
CA ARG A 26 7.71 11.37 -26.11
C ARG A 26 7.23 10.32 -25.10
N LEU A 27 5.96 10.41 -24.73
CA LEU A 27 5.39 9.70 -23.59
C LEU A 27 5.46 8.18 -23.71
N LEU A 28 5.24 7.61 -24.91
CA LEU A 28 5.29 6.15 -25.12
C LEU A 28 6.69 5.56 -24.88
N SER A 29 7.73 6.28 -25.32
CA SER A 29 9.12 5.83 -25.12
C SER A 29 9.53 5.95 -23.65
N ALA A 30 9.14 7.03 -22.99
CA ALA A 30 9.37 7.23 -21.57
C ALA A 30 8.66 6.15 -20.73
N GLU A 31 7.39 5.82 -21.05
CA GLU A 31 6.60 4.79 -20.36
C GLU A 31 7.31 3.44 -20.34
N LYS A 32 7.82 2.99 -21.49
CA LYS A 32 8.53 1.70 -21.59
C LYS A 32 9.73 1.62 -20.65
N ILE A 33 10.52 2.69 -20.56
CA ILE A 33 11.70 2.73 -19.69
C ILE A 33 11.28 2.79 -18.22
N TYR A 34 10.30 3.62 -17.86
CA TYR A 34 9.80 3.70 -16.49
C TYR A 34 9.22 2.35 -15.99
N VAL A 35 8.41 1.67 -16.83
CA VAL A 35 7.84 0.37 -16.49
C VAL A 35 8.93 -0.70 -16.32
N SER A 36 9.97 -0.71 -17.19
CA SER A 36 11.09 -1.64 -17.03
C SER A 36 11.86 -1.39 -15.73
N HIS A 37 12.06 -0.12 -15.37
CA HIS A 37 12.74 0.26 -14.12
C HIS A 37 11.96 -0.15 -12.88
N LEU A 38 10.62 0.00 -12.87
CA LEU A 38 9.78 -0.44 -11.76
C LEU A 38 9.88 -1.93 -11.46
N LYS A 39 10.09 -2.76 -12.49
CA LYS A 39 10.25 -4.22 -12.35
C LYS A 39 11.58 -4.59 -11.68
N THR A 40 12.62 -3.78 -11.88
CA THR A 40 13.96 -4.06 -11.37
C THR A 40 14.24 -3.46 -10.00
N LYS A 41 13.64 -2.30 -9.70
CA LYS A 41 13.86 -1.56 -8.42
C LYS A 41 12.56 -0.99 -7.87
N PRO A 42 11.85 -1.74 -7.04
CA PRO A 42 10.59 -1.27 -6.45
C PRO A 42 10.75 -0.12 -5.43
N SER A 43 11.93 0.14 -4.89
CA SER A 43 12.13 1.05 -3.75
C SER A 43 12.24 2.56 -4.09
N GLU A 44 12.58 2.94 -5.33
CA GLU A 44 12.75 4.36 -5.74
C GLU A 44 11.59 4.85 -6.63
N THR A 45 10.35 4.47 -6.31
CA THR A 45 9.30 4.36 -7.33
C THR A 45 8.23 5.43 -7.31
N GLU A 46 8.11 6.25 -6.26
CA GLU A 46 6.98 7.21 -6.16
C GLU A 46 6.97 8.22 -7.31
N ASN A 47 8.10 8.86 -7.58
CA ASN A 47 8.19 9.83 -8.68
C ASN A 47 7.95 9.19 -10.06
N ILE A 48 8.38 7.94 -10.23
CA ILE A 48 8.16 7.20 -11.48
C ILE A 48 6.67 6.84 -11.62
N LYS A 49 6.04 6.37 -10.54
CA LYS A 49 4.59 6.09 -10.53
C LYS A 49 3.78 7.36 -10.83
N LEU A 50 4.16 8.53 -10.31
CA LEU A 50 3.52 9.81 -10.64
C LEU A 50 3.63 10.16 -12.13
N LYS A 51 4.82 10.00 -12.73
CA LYS A 51 5.02 10.22 -14.16
C LYS A 51 4.22 9.23 -15.00
N LEU A 52 4.15 7.95 -14.58
CA LEU A 52 3.33 6.93 -15.25
C LEU A 52 1.83 7.22 -15.13
N ALA A 53 1.37 7.70 -13.97
CA ALA A 53 -0.01 8.16 -13.80
C ALA A 53 -0.33 9.35 -14.74
N TYR A 54 0.60 10.31 -14.87
CA TYR A 54 0.46 11.41 -15.81
C TYR A 54 0.39 10.92 -17.27
N ILE A 55 1.26 9.99 -17.67
CA ILE A 55 1.27 9.41 -19.00
C ILE A 55 -0.06 8.68 -19.27
N ALA A 56 -0.53 7.89 -18.31
CA ALA A 56 -1.80 7.18 -18.42
C ALA A 56 -2.98 8.15 -18.58
N LYS A 57 -3.01 9.25 -17.82
CA LYS A 57 -3.99 10.33 -17.96
C LYS A 57 -3.96 10.95 -19.35
N ALA A 58 -2.76 11.28 -19.87
CA ALA A 58 -2.59 11.87 -21.21
C ALA A 58 -3.07 10.93 -22.33
N LYS A 59 -3.02 9.62 -22.09
CA LYS A 59 -3.51 8.57 -23.01
C LYS A 59 -4.99 8.21 -22.81
N ASN A 60 -5.68 8.84 -21.87
CA ASN A 60 -7.04 8.48 -21.44
C ASN A 60 -7.17 7.04 -20.91
N ASP A 61 -6.07 6.44 -20.42
CA ASP A 61 -6.04 5.13 -19.77
C ASP A 61 -6.30 5.32 -18.26
N TRP A 62 -7.56 5.56 -17.93
CA TRP A 62 -7.97 5.84 -16.56
C TRP A 62 -7.68 4.68 -15.59
N LEU A 63 -7.66 3.43 -16.08
CA LEU A 63 -7.37 2.26 -15.23
C LEU A 63 -5.90 2.24 -14.78
N LYS A 64 -4.96 2.52 -15.69
CA LYS A 64 -3.55 2.65 -15.32
C LYS A 64 -3.29 3.88 -14.46
N GLU A 65 -3.94 5.02 -14.76
CA GLU A 65 -3.88 6.20 -13.90
C GLU A 65 -4.29 5.84 -12.47
N LEU A 66 -5.44 5.18 -12.32
CA LEU A 66 -5.98 4.72 -11.06
C LEU A 66 -5.02 3.77 -10.32
N TYR A 67 -4.45 2.79 -11.04
CA TYR A 67 -3.50 1.82 -10.48
C TYR A 67 -2.25 2.50 -9.90
N TYR A 68 -1.61 3.38 -10.69
CA TYR A 68 -0.38 4.04 -10.23
C TYR A 68 -0.66 4.99 -9.06
N LEU A 69 -1.73 5.77 -9.12
CA LEU A 69 -2.13 6.65 -8.02
C LEU A 69 -2.48 5.86 -6.75
N SER A 70 -3.21 4.76 -6.86
CA SER A 70 -3.52 3.88 -5.73
C SER A 70 -2.27 3.25 -5.13
N SER A 71 -1.28 2.86 -5.96
CA SER A 71 0.00 2.34 -5.49
C SER A 71 0.81 3.37 -4.70
N ILE A 72 0.71 4.66 -5.03
CA ILE A 72 1.35 5.73 -4.26
C ILE A 72 0.59 5.94 -2.95
N GLN A 73 -0.74 5.99 -3.04
CA GLN A 73 -1.60 6.19 -1.86
C GLN A 73 -1.40 5.10 -0.80
N ALA A 74 -1.16 3.86 -1.20
CA ALA A 74 -0.91 2.73 -0.29
C ALA A 74 0.42 2.85 0.47
N THR A 75 1.42 3.53 -0.09
CA THR A 75 2.74 3.71 0.54
C THR A 75 2.91 5.08 1.20
N ASN A 76 2.28 6.11 0.65
CA ASN A 76 2.40 7.48 1.11
C ASN A 76 1.07 8.21 0.86
N ALA A 77 0.19 8.15 1.85
CA ALA A 77 -1.13 8.76 1.75
C ALA A 77 -1.03 10.29 1.60
N ARG A 78 -1.56 10.82 0.49
CA ARG A 78 -1.58 12.25 0.17
C ARG A 78 -3.00 12.70 -0.16
N PRO A 79 -3.48 13.81 0.42
CA PRO A 79 -4.84 14.31 0.17
C PRO A 79 -5.11 14.59 -1.30
N GLU A 80 -4.11 15.10 -2.04
CA GLU A 80 -4.24 15.43 -3.47
C GLU A 80 -4.46 14.17 -4.32
N ILE A 81 -3.76 13.08 -3.97
CA ILE A 81 -3.93 11.79 -4.65
C ILE A 81 -5.28 11.18 -4.30
N SER A 82 -5.68 11.22 -3.02
CA SER A 82 -7.00 10.75 -2.59
C SER A 82 -8.12 11.45 -3.36
N LYS A 83 -8.07 12.79 -3.45
CA LYS A 83 -9.04 13.58 -4.20
C LYS A 83 -9.08 13.17 -5.67
N ARG A 84 -7.92 12.97 -6.30
CA ARG A 84 -7.86 12.55 -7.70
C ARG A 84 -8.41 11.15 -7.92
N LEU A 85 -8.16 10.22 -7.00
CA LEU A 85 -8.73 8.87 -7.03
C LEU A 85 -10.27 8.90 -6.91
N GLU A 86 -10.79 9.75 -6.02
CA GLU A 86 -12.22 9.98 -5.85
C GLU A 86 -12.85 10.55 -7.12
N GLU A 87 -12.26 11.59 -7.74
CA GLU A 87 -12.71 12.15 -9.01
C GLU A 87 -12.79 11.09 -10.14
N ILE A 88 -11.77 10.21 -10.24
CA ILE A 88 -11.79 9.13 -11.24
C ILE A 88 -12.87 8.12 -10.87
N GLY A 89 -12.97 7.77 -9.58
CA GLY A 89 -13.99 6.84 -9.07
C GLY A 89 -15.40 7.30 -9.38
N GLU A 90 -15.73 8.55 -9.07
CA GLU A 90 -17.03 9.16 -9.36
C GLU A 90 -17.33 9.19 -10.87
N LYS A 91 -16.37 9.67 -11.67
CA LYS A 91 -16.53 9.77 -13.13
C LYS A 91 -16.79 8.41 -13.80
N GLN A 92 -16.20 7.33 -13.26
CA GLN A 92 -16.35 5.98 -13.81
C GLN A 92 -17.42 5.15 -13.06
N GLY A 93 -18.05 5.71 -12.03
CA GLY A 93 -19.04 5.01 -11.20
C GLY A 93 -18.42 3.78 -10.49
N LEU A 94 -17.23 3.96 -9.91
CA LEU A 94 -16.47 2.92 -9.22
C LEU A 94 -16.70 2.97 -7.71
N ASN A 95 -16.64 1.80 -7.09
CA ASN A 95 -16.75 1.64 -5.65
C ASN A 95 -15.35 1.49 -4.99
N GLY A 96 -15.25 1.89 -3.72
CA GLY A 96 -14.06 1.75 -2.90
C GLY A 96 -13.08 2.94 -2.95
N PHE A 97 -13.44 4.06 -3.57
CA PHE A 97 -12.61 5.29 -3.65
C PHE A 97 -13.14 6.47 -2.84
N GLY A 98 -14.33 6.37 -2.24
CA GLY A 98 -14.81 7.39 -1.31
C GLY A 98 -13.88 7.52 -0.10
N MET A 99 -13.74 8.74 0.44
CA MET A 99 -12.98 9.00 1.67
C MET A 99 -13.64 8.26 2.85
N SER A 100 -13.21 7.05 3.12
CA SER A 100 -13.66 6.30 4.28
C SER A 100 -12.95 6.80 5.54
N LEU A 101 -13.54 6.52 6.72
CA LEU A 101 -12.86 6.76 8.01
C LEU A 101 -11.49 6.07 8.05
N TRP A 102 -11.33 4.92 7.40
CA TRP A 102 -10.08 4.20 7.30
C TRP A 102 -9.01 4.94 6.50
N ASP A 103 -9.38 5.60 5.39
CA ASP A 103 -8.45 6.42 4.62
C ASP A 103 -7.95 7.63 5.43
N GLN A 104 -8.81 8.22 6.28
CA GLN A 104 -8.43 9.31 7.19
C GLN A 104 -7.47 8.81 8.28
N ILE A 105 -7.75 7.66 8.91
CA ILE A 105 -6.87 7.02 9.90
C ILE A 105 -5.53 6.69 9.27
N TYR A 106 -5.52 6.17 8.05
CA TYR A 106 -4.33 5.86 7.30
C TYR A 106 -3.47 7.09 7.03
N TRP A 107 -4.10 8.20 6.61
CA TRP A 107 -3.40 9.46 6.40
C TRP A 107 -2.77 9.99 7.69
N ILE A 108 -3.51 9.99 8.81
CA ILE A 108 -3.00 10.41 10.13
C ILE A 108 -1.85 9.49 10.53
N TYR A 109 -2.00 8.18 10.37
CA TYR A 109 -0.96 7.21 10.67
C TYR A 109 0.35 7.52 9.92
N PHE A 110 0.33 7.64 8.60
CA PHE A 110 1.54 7.91 7.82
C PHE A 110 2.15 9.28 8.13
N ARG A 111 1.31 10.28 8.35
CA ARG A 111 1.76 11.65 8.66
C ARG A 111 2.49 11.74 9.98
N TYR A 112 1.99 11.08 10.99
CA TYR A 112 2.51 11.18 12.36
C TYR A 112 3.29 9.94 12.83
N PHE A 113 3.40 8.92 12.01
CA PHE A 113 4.06 7.66 12.33
C PHE A 113 5.43 7.82 13.00
N PRO A 114 6.39 8.59 12.42
CA PRO A 114 7.74 8.69 13.02
C PRO A 114 7.70 9.36 14.40
N PHE A 115 6.81 10.32 14.61
CA PHE A 115 6.68 11.01 15.89
C PHE A 115 6.03 10.12 16.94
N ILE A 116 4.95 9.44 16.58
CA ILE A 116 4.24 8.52 17.49
C ILE A 116 5.16 7.34 17.84
N LEU A 117 5.79 6.72 16.85
CA LEU A 117 6.71 5.62 17.08
C LEU A 117 7.91 6.05 17.94
N GLY A 118 8.50 7.21 17.66
CA GLY A 118 9.60 7.76 18.49
C GLY A 118 9.19 7.96 19.93
N PHE A 119 7.99 8.51 20.19
CA PHE A 119 7.46 8.69 21.52
C PHE A 119 7.19 7.35 22.24
N LEU A 120 6.61 6.38 21.55
CA LEU A 120 6.39 5.04 22.09
C LEU A 120 7.71 4.34 22.45
N LEU A 121 8.73 4.44 21.60
CA LEU A 121 10.06 3.88 21.86
C LEU A 121 10.73 4.55 23.05
N LEU A 122 10.58 5.86 23.22
CA LEU A 122 11.14 6.59 24.37
C LEU A 122 10.53 6.07 25.68
N ILE A 123 9.21 5.85 25.72
CA ILE A 123 8.54 5.26 26.90
C ILE A 123 9.05 3.83 27.14
N ALA A 124 9.26 3.02 26.10
CA ALA A 124 9.80 1.66 26.23
C ALA A 124 11.18 1.65 26.86
N VAL A 125 12.07 2.53 26.36
CA VAL A 125 13.44 2.68 26.88
C VAL A 125 13.43 3.15 28.31
N TYR A 126 12.59 4.12 28.65
CA TYR A 126 12.43 4.60 30.03
C TYR A 126 11.96 3.49 30.97
N GLY A 127 10.92 2.73 30.57
CA GLY A 127 10.41 1.60 31.35
C GLY A 127 11.46 0.49 31.56
N ALA A 128 12.17 0.14 30.49
CA ALA A 128 13.29 -0.82 30.56
C ALA A 128 14.41 -0.31 31.48
N GLY A 129 14.73 0.98 31.42
CA GLY A 129 15.73 1.62 32.30
C GLY A 129 15.38 1.53 33.79
N ILE A 130 14.10 1.78 34.13
CA ILE A 130 13.61 1.63 35.52
C ILE A 130 13.75 0.19 35.99
N LEU A 131 13.36 -0.79 35.17
CA LEU A 131 13.48 -2.21 35.52
C LEU A 131 14.94 -2.61 35.72
N THR A 132 15.82 -2.22 34.79
CA THR A 132 17.26 -2.48 34.88
C THR A 132 17.87 -1.86 36.15
N TYR A 133 17.54 -0.61 36.45
CA TYR A 133 17.98 0.07 37.66
C TYR A 133 17.52 -0.66 38.93
N SER A 134 16.25 -1.15 38.93
CA SER A 134 15.72 -1.92 40.07
C SER A 134 16.46 -3.24 40.27
N VAL A 135 16.86 -3.93 39.19
CA VAL A 135 17.71 -5.13 39.26
C VAL A 135 19.06 -4.81 39.89
N PHE A 136 19.73 -3.74 39.47
CA PHE A 136 21.01 -3.33 40.05
C PHE A 136 20.92 -3.01 41.55
N GLN A 137 19.82 -2.44 41.98
CA GLN A 137 19.54 -2.17 43.40
C GLN A 137 19.06 -3.40 44.18
N LYS A 138 19.02 -4.59 43.57
CA LYS A 138 18.53 -5.84 44.17
C LYS A 138 17.10 -5.70 44.77
N LYS A 139 16.28 -4.81 44.22
CA LYS A 139 14.88 -4.66 44.63
C LYS A 139 14.05 -5.80 44.06
N ALA A 140 13.09 -6.29 44.83
CA ALA A 140 12.14 -7.30 44.35
C ALA A 140 11.32 -6.72 43.18
N ILE A 141 11.45 -7.29 41.99
CA ILE A 141 10.65 -6.92 40.83
C ILE A 141 9.47 -7.87 40.75
N ARG A 142 8.25 -7.31 40.64
CA ARG A 142 7.05 -8.11 40.43
C ARG A 142 7.01 -8.60 38.99
N SER A 143 6.68 -9.87 38.76
CA SER A 143 6.53 -10.45 37.41
C SER A 143 5.55 -9.66 36.54
N SER A 144 4.54 -9.01 37.13
CA SER A 144 3.61 -8.13 36.41
C SER A 144 4.30 -6.97 35.67
N GLN A 145 5.40 -6.43 36.21
CA GLN A 145 6.14 -5.33 35.57
C GLN A 145 6.82 -5.78 34.25
N PHE A 146 7.36 -6.99 34.24
CA PHE A 146 7.89 -7.60 33.01
C PHE A 146 6.77 -7.88 32.00
N THR A 147 5.63 -8.40 32.46
CA THR A 147 4.47 -8.67 31.62
C THR A 147 3.97 -7.39 30.94
N TYR A 148 3.86 -6.28 31.69
CA TYR A 148 3.44 -5.00 31.09
C TYR A 148 4.45 -4.47 30.06
N LEU A 149 5.74 -4.60 30.32
CA LEU A 149 6.77 -4.19 29.35
C LEU A 149 6.70 -5.04 28.07
N ILE A 150 6.52 -6.35 28.20
CA ILE A 150 6.38 -7.26 27.04
C ILE A 150 5.13 -6.91 26.24
N LEU A 151 4.00 -6.71 26.88
CA LEU A 151 2.74 -6.31 26.23
C LEU A 151 2.89 -4.96 25.51
N TYR A 152 3.59 -4.02 26.15
CA TYR A 152 3.86 -2.71 25.54
C TYR A 152 4.75 -2.82 24.30
N ILE A 153 5.81 -3.63 24.34
CA ILE A 153 6.68 -3.88 23.18
C ILE A 153 5.89 -4.59 22.07
N ALA A 154 5.03 -5.56 22.42
CA ALA A 154 4.14 -6.21 21.44
C ALA A 154 3.19 -5.21 20.77
N PHE A 155 2.63 -4.27 21.57
CA PHE A 155 1.80 -3.19 21.04
C PHE A 155 2.56 -2.29 20.05
N ILE A 156 3.82 -1.91 20.37
CA ILE A 156 4.67 -1.15 19.46
C ILE A 156 4.89 -1.93 18.15
N GLY A 157 5.14 -3.25 18.26
CA GLY A 157 5.30 -4.12 17.09
C GLY A 157 4.05 -4.16 16.21
N LEU A 158 2.87 -4.28 16.81
CA LEU A 158 1.59 -4.22 16.08
C LEU A 158 1.37 -2.85 15.45
N PHE A 159 1.64 -1.77 16.18
CA PHE A 159 1.54 -0.41 15.66
C PHE A 159 2.48 -0.18 14.47
N ALA A 160 3.73 -0.61 14.56
CA ALA A 160 4.72 -0.43 13.51
C ALA A 160 4.38 -1.21 12.22
N ASN A 161 3.69 -2.35 12.35
CA ASN A 161 3.31 -3.21 11.22
C ASN A 161 1.84 -3.01 10.76
N PHE A 162 1.13 -2.05 11.34
CA PHE A 162 -0.29 -1.81 11.04
C PHE A 162 -0.60 -1.69 9.53
N PRO A 163 0.21 -1.00 8.69
CA PRO A 163 -0.05 -0.93 7.27
C PRO A 163 -0.03 -2.28 6.55
N GLY A 164 0.75 -3.23 7.04
CA GLY A 164 0.85 -4.57 6.45
C GLY A 164 -0.43 -5.42 6.56
N PHE A 165 -1.41 -4.99 7.36
CA PHE A 165 -2.71 -5.66 7.48
C PHE A 165 -3.74 -5.17 6.46
N LEU A 166 -3.45 -4.09 5.72
CA LEU A 166 -4.38 -3.49 4.78
C LEU A 166 -3.81 -3.63 3.37
N ASN A 167 -4.28 -4.65 2.66
CA ASN A 167 -3.91 -4.87 1.28
C ASN A 167 -5.07 -4.40 0.38
N TYR A 168 -4.71 -3.72 -0.70
CA TYR A 168 -5.67 -3.22 -1.67
C TYR A 168 -5.44 -3.89 -3.03
N GLY A 169 -6.52 -4.03 -3.79
CA GLY A 169 -6.46 -4.51 -5.17
C GLY A 169 -7.44 -3.76 -6.05
N ILE A 170 -7.15 -3.70 -7.34
CA ILE A 170 -8.03 -3.11 -8.35
C ILE A 170 -8.54 -4.21 -9.27
N ILE A 171 -9.85 -4.33 -9.39
CA ILE A 171 -10.48 -5.26 -10.33
C ILE A 171 -10.10 -4.92 -11.76
N THR A 172 -9.59 -5.91 -12.50
CA THR A 172 -9.13 -5.73 -13.88
C THR A 172 -10.06 -6.30 -14.92
N LYS A 173 -10.90 -7.28 -14.55
CA LYS A 173 -11.89 -7.88 -15.44
C LYS A 173 -13.17 -7.06 -15.48
N ASP A 174 -13.80 -7.01 -16.63
CA ASP A 174 -15.05 -6.24 -16.82
C ASP A 174 -16.22 -6.80 -15.99
N LYS A 175 -16.18 -8.11 -15.68
CA LYS A 175 -17.14 -8.78 -14.80
C LYS A 175 -16.36 -9.69 -13.86
N SER A 176 -16.29 -9.31 -12.59
CA SER A 176 -15.77 -10.15 -11.51
C SER A 176 -16.90 -10.37 -10.50
N TYR A 177 -16.92 -11.53 -9.88
CA TYR A 177 -17.96 -11.93 -8.96
C TYR A 177 -17.38 -12.07 -7.55
N MET A 178 -17.95 -11.33 -6.61
CA MET A 178 -17.75 -11.58 -5.20
C MET A 178 -18.75 -12.67 -4.76
N ARG A 179 -18.27 -13.70 -4.08
CA ARG A 179 -19.03 -14.87 -3.66
C ARG A 179 -18.99 -15.07 -2.16
N ASP A 180 -20.02 -15.69 -1.63
CA ASP A 180 -20.12 -15.98 -0.21
C ASP A 180 -19.07 -17.01 0.29
N PHE A 181 -18.74 -18.00 -0.55
CA PHE A 181 -17.75 -19.04 -0.26
C PHE A 181 -16.69 -19.13 -1.37
N PRO A 182 -15.47 -19.64 -1.06
CA PRO A 182 -14.39 -19.81 -2.03
C PRO A 182 -14.68 -20.98 -3.01
N SER A 183 -15.73 -20.85 -3.82
CA SER A 183 -16.18 -21.82 -4.80
C SER A 183 -16.84 -21.14 -5.98
N SER A 184 -16.62 -21.67 -7.20
CA SER A 184 -17.29 -21.19 -8.39
C SER A 184 -18.80 -21.51 -8.41
N ALA A 185 -19.24 -22.45 -7.60
CA ALA A 185 -20.67 -22.81 -7.42
C ALA A 185 -21.35 -22.00 -6.31
N ALA A 186 -20.60 -21.23 -5.52
CA ALA A 186 -21.17 -20.43 -4.44
C ALA A 186 -22.08 -19.30 -4.96
N PRO A 187 -23.08 -18.87 -4.18
CA PRO A 187 -23.91 -17.72 -4.50
C PRO A 187 -23.06 -16.48 -4.81
N VAL A 188 -23.53 -15.68 -5.74
CA VAL A 188 -22.92 -14.39 -6.07
C VAL A 188 -23.52 -13.32 -5.19
N GLU A 189 -22.71 -12.74 -4.31
CA GLU A 189 -23.11 -11.64 -3.42
C GLU A 189 -23.12 -10.30 -4.15
N ARG A 190 -22.11 -10.09 -5.02
CA ARG A 190 -21.98 -8.83 -5.74
C ARG A 190 -21.23 -9.01 -7.06
N LEU A 191 -21.68 -8.25 -8.06
CA LEU A 191 -20.93 -8.05 -9.30
C LEU A 191 -19.98 -6.87 -9.13
N LEU A 192 -18.70 -7.11 -9.37
CA LEU A 192 -17.66 -6.10 -9.31
C LEU A 192 -17.32 -5.61 -10.71
N LYS A 193 -17.27 -4.30 -10.87
CA LYS A 193 -16.87 -3.65 -12.13
C LYS A 193 -15.35 -3.52 -12.20
N LYS A 194 -14.83 -3.54 -13.40
CA LYS A 194 -13.43 -3.18 -13.67
C LYS A 194 -13.12 -1.81 -13.09
N GLY A 195 -12.03 -1.72 -12.37
CA GLY A 195 -11.60 -0.52 -11.66
C GLY A 195 -12.08 -0.43 -10.21
N ASN A 196 -13.03 -1.24 -9.75
CA ASN A 196 -13.40 -1.23 -8.33
C ASN A 196 -12.19 -1.57 -7.46
N ARG A 197 -12.03 -0.82 -6.36
CA ARG A 197 -11.00 -1.09 -5.34
C ARG A 197 -11.58 -2.01 -4.28
N ILE A 198 -10.85 -3.09 -3.99
CA ILE A 198 -11.17 -4.03 -2.91
C ILE A 198 -10.08 -3.99 -1.85
N ASN A 199 -10.45 -4.22 -0.59
CA ASN A 199 -9.53 -4.56 0.47
C ASN A 199 -9.47 -6.07 0.58
N TYR A 200 -8.28 -6.66 0.75
CA TYR A 200 -8.15 -8.10 0.89
C TYR A 200 -7.15 -8.48 1.98
N TRP A 201 -7.30 -9.70 2.52
CA TRP A 201 -6.48 -10.12 3.67
C TRP A 201 -5.74 -11.43 3.46
N PHE A 202 -6.45 -12.49 3.10
CA PHE A 202 -5.84 -13.81 2.96
C PHE A 202 -6.36 -14.51 1.71
N THR A 203 -5.50 -15.36 1.18
CA THR A 203 -5.80 -16.20 0.01
C THR A 203 -6.07 -17.62 0.46
N ARG A 204 -7.12 -18.22 -0.08
CA ARG A 204 -7.43 -19.63 0.07
C ARG A 204 -7.53 -20.26 -1.32
N ASP A 205 -6.50 -20.98 -1.72
CA ASP A 205 -6.33 -21.49 -3.08
C ASP A 205 -6.31 -20.35 -4.11
N ILE A 206 -7.23 -20.30 -5.05
CA ILE A 206 -7.38 -19.22 -6.05
C ILE A 206 -8.33 -18.11 -5.60
N TRP A 207 -8.86 -18.18 -4.38
CA TRP A 207 -9.84 -17.26 -3.84
C TRP A 207 -9.22 -16.38 -2.78
N VAL A 208 -9.53 -15.11 -2.86
CA VAL A 208 -9.04 -14.10 -1.93
C VAL A 208 -10.22 -13.54 -1.15
N TYR A 209 -10.13 -13.59 0.19
CA TYR A 209 -11.14 -12.96 1.04
C TYR A 209 -11.02 -11.45 0.99
N SER A 210 -12.08 -10.78 0.62
CA SER A 210 -12.09 -9.36 0.32
C SER A 210 -13.29 -8.64 0.92
N LEU A 211 -13.11 -7.33 1.09
CA LEU A 211 -14.14 -6.38 1.51
C LEU A 211 -14.25 -5.25 0.50
N ILE A 212 -15.45 -4.90 0.12
CA ILE A 212 -15.74 -3.68 -0.64
C ILE A 212 -16.90 -2.95 0.04
N GLU A 213 -16.64 -1.70 0.46
CA GLU A 213 -17.56 -0.93 1.30
C GLU A 213 -17.87 -1.69 2.61
N SER A 214 -19.08 -2.22 2.78
CA SER A 214 -19.50 -3.00 3.96
C SER A 214 -19.77 -4.47 3.65
N GLN A 215 -19.57 -4.91 2.40
CA GLN A 215 -19.82 -6.28 1.97
C GLN A 215 -18.51 -7.06 1.89
N GLN A 216 -18.52 -8.25 2.43
CA GLN A 216 -17.38 -9.17 2.47
C GLN A 216 -17.69 -10.42 1.62
N GLY A 217 -16.66 -11.03 1.07
CA GLY A 217 -16.78 -12.24 0.26
C GLY A 217 -15.49 -12.64 -0.39
N TYR A 218 -15.56 -13.61 -1.28
CA TYR A 218 -14.40 -14.16 -1.98
C TYR A 218 -14.38 -13.73 -3.43
N VAL A 219 -13.23 -13.25 -3.89
CA VAL A 219 -12.96 -12.84 -5.28
C VAL A 219 -11.81 -13.71 -5.80
N LYS A 220 -11.80 -14.04 -7.08
CA LYS A 220 -10.67 -14.78 -7.67
C LYS A 220 -9.43 -13.90 -7.74
N GLU A 221 -8.27 -14.49 -7.42
CA GLU A 221 -6.98 -13.79 -7.46
C GLU A 221 -6.67 -13.21 -8.86
N ASP A 222 -7.00 -13.93 -9.92
CA ASP A 222 -6.82 -13.50 -11.31
C ASP A 222 -7.76 -12.35 -11.75
N ASP A 223 -8.72 -11.96 -10.93
CA ASP A 223 -9.70 -10.93 -11.28
C ASP A 223 -9.24 -9.52 -10.89
N PHE A 224 -8.17 -9.40 -10.10
CA PHE A 224 -7.66 -8.10 -9.65
C PHE A 224 -6.14 -8.03 -9.69
N LEU A 225 -5.61 -6.80 -9.71
CA LEU A 225 -4.18 -6.52 -9.52
C LEU A 225 -3.95 -6.03 -8.10
N PRO A 226 -3.04 -6.66 -7.33
CA PRO A 226 -2.64 -6.17 -6.03
C PRO A 226 -1.95 -4.80 -6.16
N ILE A 227 -2.22 -3.93 -5.18
CA ILE A 227 -1.57 -2.63 -5.03
C ILE A 227 -0.49 -2.79 -3.96
N ASN A 228 0.76 -2.79 -4.39
CA ASN A 228 1.95 -2.90 -3.54
C ASN A 228 2.74 -1.60 -3.55
#